data_8f1f3aaecff1be8b3cd6e54f8b0a8236
#
_entry.id   8f1f3aaecff1be8b3cd6e54f8b0a8236
#
_cell.length_a   1.000
_cell.length_b   1.000
_cell.length_c   1.000
_cell.angle_alpha   90.00
_cell.angle_beta   90.00
_cell.angle_gamma   90.00
#
_symmetry.space_group_name_H-M   'P 1'
#
loop_
_entity.id
_entity.type
_entity.pdbx_description
1 polymer ?
#
loop_
_entity_poly.entity_id
_entity_poly.type
_entity_poly.pdbx_seq_one_letter_code
_entity_poly.pdbx_strand_id
1 'polypeptide(L)'
;AGNRITYEALYEQFYGAVATTSDAFNIFDTNWDTNNGDNILTTIYRRDKSTLDMIDFKISNDEVFDLPAGPVGLLIGFERRKETYTDDRDPYLDGTIQNQDCCGVTSPTRSHPFTSGVLGSSPTVDVYGVKRVQSAFMEMIVPVTEKMDAQIAVRNEDFSDTEATTVGRIALGYVVNDLVKLRASFSTAFRSPNILQINQPFVTRTGTRNDAVQEYRIYKNNNDVRPPSGSGFANDYTISNTLHFRLGNPDLLPEESDN
;
A
#
# COMPACT_ATOMS: atom_id res chain seq x y z
N ALA A 1 -6.98 -11.98 -12.93
CA ALA A 1 -6.33 -12.50 -14.13
C ALA A 1 -6.69 -11.62 -15.32
N GLY A 2 -5.80 -11.47 -16.26
CA GLY A 2 -6.00 -10.70 -17.48
C GLY A 2 -5.16 -11.25 -18.62
N ASN A 3 -5.66 -11.07 -19.84
CA ASN A 3 -4.93 -11.49 -21.02
C ASN A 3 -3.86 -10.48 -21.38
N ARG A 4 -2.67 -10.95 -21.68
CA ARG A 4 -1.51 -10.13 -22.08
C ARG A 4 -0.83 -10.78 -23.27
N ILE A 5 -0.18 -9.94 -24.07
CA ILE A 5 0.64 -10.38 -25.20
C ILE A 5 2.04 -10.69 -24.67
N THR A 6 2.55 -11.90 -24.93
CA THR A 6 3.95 -12.22 -24.65
C THR A 6 4.85 -11.66 -25.73
N TYR A 7 6.05 -11.25 -25.35
CA TYR A 7 7.05 -10.81 -26.33
C TYR A 7 7.49 -11.93 -27.23
N GLU A 8 7.61 -13.14 -26.69
CA GLU A 8 7.98 -14.34 -27.47
C GLU A 8 6.94 -14.65 -28.55
N ALA A 9 5.65 -14.71 -28.17
CA ALA A 9 4.58 -14.95 -29.13
C ALA A 9 4.49 -13.84 -30.20
N LEU A 10 4.67 -12.58 -29.77
CA LEU A 10 4.71 -11.48 -30.72
C LEU A 10 5.88 -11.59 -31.69
N TYR A 11 7.08 -11.93 -31.17
CA TYR A 11 8.26 -12.13 -31.97
C TYR A 11 8.08 -13.27 -32.97
N GLU A 12 7.61 -14.43 -32.54
CA GLU A 12 7.34 -15.58 -33.42
C GLU A 12 6.32 -15.27 -34.51
N GLN A 13 5.27 -14.52 -34.18
CA GLN A 13 4.25 -14.09 -35.14
C GLN A 13 4.77 -13.10 -36.17
N PHE A 14 5.70 -12.21 -35.80
CA PHE A 14 6.21 -11.18 -36.72
C PHE A 14 7.48 -11.60 -37.46
N TYR A 15 8.34 -12.42 -36.86
CA TYR A 15 9.65 -12.74 -37.41
C TYR A 15 9.91 -14.24 -37.61
N GLY A 16 9.30 -15.09 -36.80
CA GLY A 16 9.47 -16.55 -36.86
C GLY A 16 8.50 -17.23 -37.80
N ALA A 17 7.26 -16.80 -37.81
CA ALA A 17 6.32 -17.19 -38.87
C ALA A 17 6.75 -16.41 -40.12
N VAL A 18 7.38 -17.08 -41.05
CA VAL A 18 7.61 -16.52 -42.37
C VAL A 18 6.26 -15.94 -42.83
N ALA A 19 6.24 -14.72 -43.33
CA ALA A 19 5.06 -13.95 -43.72
C ALA A 19 4.16 -14.62 -44.78
N THR A 20 4.29 -15.92 -44.95
CA THR A 20 3.60 -16.79 -45.92
C THR A 20 2.65 -17.78 -45.25
N THR A 21 2.58 -17.87 -43.93
CA THR A 21 1.62 -18.76 -43.26
C THR A 21 0.32 -18.03 -42.97
N SER A 22 -0.81 -18.70 -43.23
CA SER A 22 -2.15 -18.20 -42.93
C SER A 22 -2.38 -17.87 -41.44
N ASP A 23 -1.44 -18.23 -40.59
CA ASP A 23 -1.52 -18.10 -39.13
C ASP A 23 -0.72 -16.90 -38.60
N ALA A 24 -0.05 -16.13 -39.48
CA ALA A 24 0.71 -14.95 -39.07
C ALA A 24 -0.22 -13.82 -38.66
N PHE A 25 0.11 -13.14 -37.56
CA PHE A 25 -0.62 -11.97 -37.11
C PHE A 25 -0.35 -10.79 -38.05
N ASN A 26 -1.42 -10.25 -38.66
CA ASN A 26 -1.33 -9.12 -39.56
C ASN A 26 -1.60 -7.81 -38.82
N ILE A 27 -0.57 -6.97 -38.63
CA ILE A 27 -0.68 -5.67 -37.93
C ILE A 27 -1.58 -4.66 -38.62
N PHE A 28 -1.90 -4.86 -39.90
CA PHE A 28 -2.77 -4.00 -40.69
C PHE A 28 -4.24 -4.43 -40.72
N ASP A 29 -4.51 -5.65 -40.17
CA ASP A 29 -5.89 -6.11 -40.03
C ASP A 29 -6.46 -5.65 -38.69
N THR A 30 -7.54 -4.90 -38.75
CA THR A 30 -8.23 -4.39 -37.56
C THR A 30 -9.22 -5.38 -36.95
N ASN A 31 -9.50 -6.48 -37.65
CA ASN A 31 -10.39 -7.50 -37.13
C ASN A 31 -9.60 -8.57 -36.36
N TRP A 32 -9.75 -8.55 -35.06
CA TRP A 32 -9.05 -9.46 -34.14
C TRP A 32 -9.38 -10.93 -34.38
N ASP A 33 -10.66 -11.23 -34.67
CA ASP A 33 -11.14 -12.61 -34.82
C ASP A 33 -10.58 -13.31 -36.06
N THR A 34 -10.34 -12.54 -37.14
CA THR A 34 -9.75 -13.05 -38.38
C THR A 34 -8.24 -13.03 -38.39
N ASN A 35 -7.62 -12.35 -37.44
CA ASN A 35 -6.19 -12.09 -37.38
C ASN A 35 -5.43 -13.04 -36.43
N ASN A 36 -6.04 -14.15 -35.99
CA ASN A 36 -5.42 -15.11 -35.06
C ASN A 36 -4.82 -14.45 -33.79
N GLY A 37 -5.46 -13.37 -33.31
CA GLY A 37 -4.99 -12.61 -32.17
C GLY A 37 -4.84 -13.45 -30.88
N ASP A 38 -5.63 -14.50 -30.75
CA ASP A 38 -5.58 -15.39 -29.60
C ASP A 38 -4.25 -16.16 -29.47
N ASN A 39 -3.53 -16.37 -30.59
CA ASN A 39 -2.25 -17.07 -30.60
C ASN A 39 -1.13 -16.27 -29.90
N ILE A 40 -1.27 -14.96 -29.77
CA ILE A 40 -0.29 -14.10 -29.10
C ILE A 40 -0.66 -13.76 -27.67
N LEU A 41 -1.84 -14.22 -27.21
CA LEU A 41 -2.34 -13.93 -25.88
C LEU A 41 -1.89 -14.98 -24.84
N THR A 42 -1.55 -14.52 -23.67
CA THR A 42 -1.44 -15.34 -22.47
C THR A 42 -2.23 -14.74 -21.33
N THR A 43 -2.74 -15.58 -20.43
CA THR A 43 -3.43 -15.13 -19.24
C THR A 43 -2.43 -15.02 -18.10
N ILE A 44 -2.32 -13.85 -17.52
CA ILE A 44 -1.50 -13.59 -16.35
C ILE A 44 -2.39 -13.47 -15.10
N TYR A 45 -1.81 -13.79 -13.96
CA TYR A 45 -2.50 -13.70 -12.67
C TYR A 45 -1.75 -12.83 -11.67
N ARG A 46 -2.45 -12.45 -10.63
CA ARG A 46 -1.95 -11.95 -9.37
C ARG A 46 -2.79 -12.54 -8.25
N ARG A 47 -2.14 -13.08 -7.24
CA ARG A 47 -2.80 -13.70 -6.09
C ARG A 47 -2.32 -13.02 -4.81
N ASP A 48 -3.20 -12.23 -4.22
CA ASP A 48 -2.96 -11.61 -2.92
C ASP A 48 -3.58 -12.48 -1.83
N LYS A 49 -2.83 -12.73 -0.77
CA LYS A 49 -3.32 -13.43 0.42
C LYS A 49 -2.88 -12.68 1.66
N SER A 50 -3.85 -12.37 2.52
CA SER A 50 -3.59 -11.87 3.86
C SER A 50 -4.18 -12.84 4.88
N THR A 51 -3.44 -13.12 5.93
CA THR A 51 -3.89 -13.93 7.07
C THR A 51 -3.62 -13.21 8.37
N LEU A 52 -4.54 -13.34 9.32
CA LEU A 52 -4.42 -12.82 10.68
C LEU A 52 -4.64 -13.97 11.67
N ASP A 53 -3.61 -14.29 12.44
CA ASP A 53 -3.68 -15.18 13.58
C ASP A 53 -3.67 -14.33 14.85
N MET A 54 -4.67 -14.45 15.69
CA MET A 54 -4.80 -13.64 16.92
C MET A 54 -5.21 -14.49 18.11
N ILE A 55 -4.59 -14.20 19.24
CA ILE A 55 -4.97 -14.71 20.56
C ILE A 55 -5.07 -13.52 21.49
N ASP A 56 -6.17 -13.38 22.20
CA ASP A 56 -6.37 -12.37 23.21
C ASP A 56 -6.85 -12.99 24.53
N PHE A 57 -6.45 -12.34 25.62
CA PHE A 57 -6.87 -12.66 26.96
C PHE A 57 -7.27 -11.38 27.69
N LYS A 58 -8.43 -11.41 28.35
CA LYS A 58 -8.96 -10.27 29.10
C LYS A 58 -9.51 -10.76 30.43
N ILE A 59 -9.26 -9.99 31.47
CA ILE A 59 -9.87 -10.17 32.78
C ILE A 59 -10.46 -8.82 33.20
N SER A 60 -11.69 -8.83 33.69
CA SER A 60 -12.36 -7.63 34.18
C SER A 60 -13.04 -7.91 35.51
N ASN A 61 -13.07 -6.89 36.34
CA ASN A 61 -13.87 -6.83 37.53
C ASN A 61 -14.46 -5.42 37.68
N ASP A 62 -15.75 -5.32 37.82
CA ASP A 62 -16.46 -4.04 37.91
C ASP A 62 -16.37 -3.41 39.30
N GLU A 63 -15.92 -4.17 40.30
CA GLU A 63 -15.86 -3.79 41.73
C GLU A 63 -14.48 -4.24 42.31
N VAL A 64 -13.39 -3.63 41.84
CA VAL A 64 -12.03 -3.95 42.35
C VAL A 64 -11.82 -3.35 43.74
N PHE A 65 -12.33 -2.15 43.96
CA PHE A 65 -12.37 -1.47 45.25
C PHE A 65 -13.45 -0.34 45.23
N ASP A 66 -13.94 0.01 46.39
CA ASP A 66 -14.99 1.02 46.56
C ASP A 66 -14.40 2.39 46.86
N LEU A 67 -14.90 3.41 46.13
CA LEU A 67 -14.73 4.81 46.46
C LEU A 67 -16.05 5.35 47.10
N PRO A 68 -16.00 6.50 47.76
CA PRO A 68 -17.24 7.11 48.31
C PRO A 68 -18.35 7.36 47.27
N ALA A 69 -17.97 7.45 46.00
CA ALA A 69 -18.88 7.69 44.88
C ALA A 69 -19.31 6.39 44.15
N GLY A 70 -18.79 5.24 44.53
CA GLY A 70 -19.14 3.94 43.96
C GLY A 70 -17.92 3.06 43.67
N PRO A 71 -18.15 1.85 43.15
CA PRO A 71 -17.08 0.89 42.88
C PRO A 71 -16.25 1.30 41.64
N VAL A 72 -14.96 0.93 41.67
CA VAL A 72 -14.04 1.12 40.54
C VAL A 72 -13.99 -0.15 39.70
N GLY A 73 -14.30 -0.01 38.43
CA GLY A 73 -14.14 -1.08 37.43
C GLY A 73 -12.75 -1.09 36.82
N LEU A 74 -12.18 -2.28 36.62
CA LEU A 74 -10.89 -2.51 36.01
C LEU A 74 -10.96 -3.61 34.96
N LEU A 75 -10.35 -3.40 33.82
CA LEU A 75 -10.07 -4.40 32.78
C LEU A 75 -8.59 -4.39 32.48
N ILE A 76 -7.99 -5.57 32.43
CA ILE A 76 -6.62 -5.77 31.96
C ILE A 76 -6.64 -6.82 30.86
N GLY A 77 -5.87 -6.60 29.81
CA GLY A 77 -5.81 -7.52 28.68
C GLY A 77 -4.43 -7.63 28.07
N PHE A 78 -4.26 -8.75 27.42
CA PHE A 78 -3.08 -9.05 26.59
C PHE A 78 -3.56 -9.59 25.24
N GLU A 79 -2.90 -9.17 24.18
CA GLU A 79 -3.19 -9.60 22.81
C GLU A 79 -1.88 -9.94 22.10
N ARG A 80 -1.89 -11.01 21.34
CA ARG A 80 -0.81 -11.36 20.41
C ARG A 80 -1.43 -11.62 19.04
N ARG A 81 -0.96 -10.90 18.02
CA ARG A 81 -1.39 -11.10 16.64
C ARG A 81 -0.21 -11.28 15.70
N LYS A 82 -0.44 -12.06 14.66
CA LYS A 82 0.50 -12.28 13.58
C LYS A 82 -0.24 -12.04 12.27
N GLU A 83 0.22 -11.07 11.52
CA GLU A 83 -0.26 -10.79 10.17
C GLU A 83 0.75 -11.35 9.17
N THR A 84 0.27 -12.02 8.14
CA THR A 84 1.11 -12.50 7.03
C THR A 84 0.49 -12.01 5.74
N TYR A 85 1.31 -11.43 4.89
CA TYR A 85 0.90 -10.95 3.58
C TYR A 85 1.78 -11.58 2.50
N THR A 86 1.13 -12.04 1.41
CA THR A 86 1.78 -12.59 0.23
C THR A 86 1.14 -11.96 -1.00
N ASP A 87 1.95 -11.44 -1.92
CA ASP A 87 1.56 -10.99 -3.26
C ASP A 87 2.33 -11.86 -4.26
N ASP A 88 1.67 -12.90 -4.78
CA ASP A 88 2.20 -13.88 -5.74
C ASP A 88 1.82 -13.43 -7.15
N ARG A 89 2.83 -13.15 -7.94
CA ARG A 89 2.68 -12.66 -9.31
C ARG A 89 3.00 -13.75 -10.30
N ASP A 90 2.42 -13.59 -11.49
CA ASP A 90 2.68 -14.48 -12.59
C ASP A 90 4.18 -14.48 -12.97
N PRO A 91 4.78 -15.63 -13.30
CA PRO A 91 6.18 -15.73 -13.73
C PRO A 91 6.58 -14.80 -14.88
N TYR A 92 5.64 -14.40 -15.72
CA TYR A 92 5.88 -13.38 -16.75
C TYR A 92 6.03 -11.96 -16.20
N LEU A 93 5.68 -11.72 -14.92
CA LEU A 93 5.73 -10.41 -14.28
C LEU A 93 6.81 -10.30 -13.19
N ASP A 94 7.11 -11.41 -12.49
CA ASP A 94 7.99 -11.42 -11.32
C ASP A 94 9.49 -11.50 -11.66
N GLY A 95 9.82 -11.68 -12.93
CA GLY A 95 11.19 -11.82 -13.44
C GLY A 95 11.65 -13.25 -13.61
N THR A 96 10.82 -14.24 -13.34
CA THR A 96 11.13 -15.66 -13.59
C THR A 96 11.22 -15.92 -15.08
N ILE A 97 10.26 -15.44 -15.87
CA ILE A 97 10.26 -15.49 -17.34
C ILE A 97 10.52 -14.08 -17.85
N GLN A 98 11.72 -13.86 -18.38
CA GLN A 98 12.14 -12.57 -18.89
C GLN A 98 12.01 -12.52 -20.41
N ASN A 99 11.74 -11.33 -20.94
CA ASN A 99 11.83 -11.10 -22.37
C ASN A 99 13.28 -11.23 -22.83
N GLN A 100 13.46 -11.98 -23.89
CA GLN A 100 14.72 -12.08 -24.62
C GLN A 100 14.56 -11.37 -25.97
N ASP A 101 15.60 -10.68 -26.40
CA ASP A 101 15.66 -10.13 -27.75
C ASP A 101 15.87 -11.26 -28.79
N CYS A 102 15.85 -10.88 -30.06
CA CYS A 102 16.08 -11.79 -31.19
C CYS A 102 17.40 -12.60 -31.13
N CYS A 103 18.31 -12.23 -30.24
CA CYS A 103 19.64 -12.83 -30.11
C CYS A 103 19.79 -13.61 -28.79
N GLY A 104 18.71 -13.80 -28.05
CA GLY A 104 18.72 -14.49 -26.76
C GLY A 104 19.33 -13.67 -25.62
N VAL A 105 19.50 -12.38 -25.82
CA VAL A 105 20.02 -11.49 -24.78
C VAL A 105 18.86 -10.93 -23.97
N THR A 106 18.82 -11.26 -22.69
CA THR A 106 17.97 -10.52 -21.75
C THR A 106 18.54 -9.11 -21.63
N SER A 107 17.80 -8.13 -22.12
CA SER A 107 18.19 -6.74 -22.01
C SER A 107 17.49 -6.09 -20.81
N PRO A 108 18.13 -6.06 -19.61
CA PRO A 108 17.66 -5.19 -18.58
C PRO A 108 17.85 -3.77 -19.09
N THR A 109 16.74 -3.07 -19.35
CA THR A 109 16.82 -1.64 -19.59
C THR A 109 17.36 -0.98 -18.33
N ARG A 110 17.99 0.20 -18.43
CA ARG A 110 18.44 0.96 -17.25
C ARG A 110 17.34 1.21 -16.23
N SER A 111 16.10 1.00 -16.62
CA SER A 111 14.88 1.30 -15.88
C SER A 111 14.36 0.16 -15.05
N HIS A 112 14.70 -1.07 -15.40
CA HIS A 112 14.16 -2.25 -14.71
C HIS A 112 15.30 -3.23 -14.47
N PRO A 113 15.43 -3.79 -13.26
CA PRO A 113 16.45 -4.80 -12.95
C PRO A 113 16.24 -6.07 -13.78
N PHE A 114 15.03 -6.28 -14.29
CA PHE A 114 14.64 -7.35 -15.20
C PHE A 114 13.50 -6.88 -16.11
N THR A 115 13.24 -7.61 -17.18
CA THR A 115 12.15 -7.32 -18.13
C THR A 115 10.96 -8.21 -17.86
N SER A 116 9.75 -7.66 -18.04
CA SER A 116 8.53 -8.46 -18.03
C SER A 116 8.47 -9.33 -19.29
N GLY A 117 7.97 -10.55 -19.16
CA GLY A 117 7.71 -11.45 -20.30
C GLY A 117 6.49 -11.07 -21.13
N VAL A 118 5.74 -10.04 -20.74
CA VAL A 118 4.52 -9.57 -21.42
C VAL A 118 4.55 -8.08 -21.70
N LEU A 119 3.89 -7.67 -22.78
CA LEU A 119 3.75 -6.27 -23.18
C LEU A 119 2.84 -5.48 -22.22
N GLY A 120 3.20 -4.21 -22.02
CA GLY A 120 2.37 -3.24 -21.31
C GLY A 120 2.26 -3.47 -19.80
N SER A 121 3.16 -4.29 -19.23
CA SER A 121 3.23 -4.52 -17.80
C SER A 121 4.62 -4.19 -17.28
N SER A 122 4.70 -3.47 -16.16
CA SER A 122 5.97 -3.27 -15.48
C SER A 122 6.33 -4.53 -14.70
N PRO A 123 7.57 -4.99 -14.76
CA PRO A 123 8.04 -6.10 -13.94
C PRO A 123 7.90 -5.73 -12.46
N THR A 124 7.44 -6.68 -11.68
CA THR A 124 7.23 -6.50 -10.24
C THR A 124 7.38 -7.86 -9.58
N VAL A 125 8.37 -7.99 -8.73
CA VAL A 125 8.63 -9.24 -7.99
C VAL A 125 7.57 -9.50 -6.94
N ASP A 126 7.50 -10.73 -6.47
CA ASP A 126 6.64 -11.15 -5.38
C ASP A 126 6.95 -10.43 -4.08
N VAL A 127 5.94 -10.28 -3.24
CA VAL A 127 6.07 -9.69 -1.91
C VAL A 127 5.65 -10.70 -0.87
N TYR A 128 6.47 -10.86 0.13
CA TYR A 128 6.14 -11.60 1.33
C TYR A 128 6.53 -10.79 2.57
N GLY A 129 5.64 -10.74 3.54
CA GLY A 129 5.94 -10.08 4.80
C GLY A 129 5.14 -10.66 5.96
N VAL A 130 5.73 -10.58 7.14
CA VAL A 130 5.13 -11.02 8.40
C VAL A 130 5.31 -9.91 9.43
N LYS A 131 4.21 -9.51 10.05
CA LYS A 131 4.19 -8.58 11.16
C LYS A 131 3.65 -9.27 12.39
N ARG A 132 4.37 -9.16 13.51
CA ARG A 132 3.95 -9.65 14.81
C ARG A 132 3.76 -8.48 15.74
N VAL A 133 2.70 -8.53 16.53
CA VAL A 133 2.39 -7.49 17.50
C VAL A 133 2.03 -8.17 18.83
N GLN A 134 2.57 -7.66 19.91
CA GLN A 134 2.19 -8.00 21.26
C GLN A 134 1.66 -6.73 21.93
N SER A 135 0.50 -6.82 22.56
CA SER A 135 -0.12 -5.68 23.21
C SER A 135 -0.51 -6.02 24.63
N ALA A 136 -0.27 -5.08 25.51
CA ALA A 136 -0.83 -5.08 26.86
C ALA A 136 -1.68 -3.82 27.03
N PHE A 137 -2.85 -3.95 27.64
CA PHE A 137 -3.74 -2.82 27.83
C PHE A 137 -4.50 -2.91 29.16
N MET A 138 -4.87 -1.75 29.65
CA MET A 138 -5.63 -1.58 30.87
C MET A 138 -6.69 -0.49 30.64
N GLU A 139 -7.88 -0.74 31.13
CA GLU A 139 -8.97 0.24 31.17
C GLU A 139 -9.54 0.29 32.60
N MET A 140 -9.81 1.51 33.06
CA MET A 140 -10.38 1.75 34.40
C MET A 140 -11.53 2.73 34.27
N ILE A 141 -12.61 2.42 34.99
CA ILE A 141 -13.77 3.30 35.19
C ILE A 141 -13.79 3.70 36.64
N VAL A 142 -13.67 5.01 36.89
CA VAL A 142 -13.57 5.57 38.23
C VAL A 142 -14.74 6.52 38.48
N PRO A 143 -15.66 6.21 39.40
CA PRO A 143 -16.66 7.17 39.88
C PRO A 143 -15.94 8.20 40.78
N VAL A 144 -15.77 9.42 40.27
CA VAL A 144 -15.08 10.52 40.96
C VAL A 144 -16.05 11.18 41.97
N THR A 145 -17.29 11.36 41.56
CA THR A 145 -18.40 11.82 42.41
C THR A 145 -19.71 11.13 41.97
N GLU A 146 -20.79 11.29 42.71
CA GLU A 146 -22.12 10.75 42.31
C GLU A 146 -22.58 11.22 40.92
N LYS A 147 -22.05 12.35 40.44
CA LYS A 147 -22.40 12.95 39.15
C LYS A 147 -21.25 12.92 38.11
N MET A 148 -20.10 12.43 38.50
CA MET A 148 -18.91 12.50 37.66
C MET A 148 -18.19 11.17 37.60
N ASP A 149 -17.97 10.67 36.37
CA ASP A 149 -17.18 9.49 36.05
C ASP A 149 -15.97 9.84 35.23
N ALA A 150 -14.89 9.11 35.47
CA ALA A 150 -13.66 9.16 34.64
C ALA A 150 -13.38 7.80 34.05
N GLN A 151 -12.99 7.78 32.78
CA GLN A 151 -12.46 6.60 32.11
C GLN A 151 -10.99 6.84 31.76
N ILE A 152 -10.13 5.90 32.13
CA ILE A 152 -8.71 5.93 31.86
C ILE A 152 -8.36 4.64 31.11
N ALA A 153 -7.69 4.78 29.98
CA ALA A 153 -7.20 3.63 29.23
C ALA A 153 -5.76 3.86 28.82
N VAL A 154 -4.96 2.79 28.85
CA VAL A 154 -3.61 2.78 28.33
C VAL A 154 -3.39 1.48 27.57
N ARG A 155 -2.71 1.57 26.44
CA ARG A 155 -2.31 0.43 25.61
C ARG A 155 -0.87 0.60 25.16
N ASN A 156 -0.08 -0.43 25.37
CA ASN A 156 1.27 -0.55 24.83
C ASN A 156 1.25 -1.61 23.74
N GLU A 157 1.84 -1.33 22.59
CA GLU A 157 2.03 -2.28 21.49
C GLU A 157 3.51 -2.38 21.14
N ASP A 158 4.02 -3.63 21.13
CA ASP A 158 5.36 -3.98 20.71
C ASP A 158 5.29 -4.68 19.35
N PHE A 159 6.01 -4.13 18.37
CA PHE A 159 5.98 -4.55 16.97
C PHE A 159 7.28 -5.26 16.60
N SER A 160 7.20 -6.25 15.71
CA SER A 160 8.38 -6.94 15.18
C SER A 160 9.18 -6.12 14.17
N ASP A 161 8.63 -5.04 13.67
CA ASP A 161 9.11 -4.29 12.49
C ASP A 161 9.22 -2.78 12.71
N THR A 162 8.76 -2.27 13.85
CA THR A 162 8.90 -0.86 14.24
C THR A 162 9.07 -0.74 15.75
N GLU A 163 9.29 0.45 16.25
CA GLU A 163 9.39 0.72 17.68
C GLU A 163 8.06 0.49 18.41
N ALA A 164 8.18 0.07 19.68
CA ALA A 164 7.04 -0.08 20.57
C ALA A 164 6.39 1.27 20.84
N THR A 165 5.07 1.32 20.85
CA THR A 165 4.32 2.56 21.04
C THR A 165 3.31 2.40 22.16
N THR A 166 3.14 3.47 22.97
CA THR A 166 2.17 3.55 24.04
C THR A 166 1.19 4.67 23.79
N VAL A 167 -0.09 4.36 23.86
CA VAL A 167 -1.18 5.33 23.74
C VAL A 167 -2.07 5.30 24.97
N GLY A 168 -2.70 6.44 25.23
CA GLY A 168 -3.57 6.60 26.37
C GLY A 168 -4.83 7.42 26.04
N ARG A 169 -5.84 7.23 26.86
CA ARG A 169 -7.08 7.99 26.80
C ARG A 169 -7.56 8.35 28.20
N ILE A 170 -7.99 9.58 28.37
CA ILE A 170 -8.75 10.04 29.54
C ILE A 170 -10.07 10.62 29.04
N ALA A 171 -11.18 10.18 29.60
CA ALA A 171 -12.49 10.74 29.33
C ALA A 171 -13.20 11.04 30.64
N LEU A 172 -13.90 12.15 30.68
CA LEU A 172 -14.69 12.62 31.82
C LEU A 172 -16.17 12.77 31.42
N GLY A 173 -17.04 12.21 32.22
CA GLY A 173 -18.50 12.39 32.13
C GLY A 173 -19.00 13.16 33.32
N TYR A 174 -19.88 14.18 33.12
CA TYR A 174 -20.48 14.95 34.18
C TYR A 174 -21.98 15.13 33.94
N VAL A 175 -22.79 14.70 34.89
CA VAL A 175 -24.26 14.85 34.87
C VAL A 175 -24.60 16.19 35.54
N VAL A 176 -24.96 17.18 34.73
CA VAL A 176 -25.39 18.50 35.24
C VAL A 176 -26.76 18.38 35.88
N ASN A 177 -27.70 17.77 35.19
CA ASN A 177 -29.06 17.47 35.64
C ASN A 177 -29.62 16.32 34.78
N ASP A 178 -30.92 15.98 35.00
CA ASP A 178 -31.58 14.87 34.30
C ASP A 178 -31.67 15.04 32.76
N LEU A 179 -31.52 16.28 32.26
CA LEU A 179 -31.66 16.62 30.87
C LEU A 179 -30.29 16.85 30.18
N VAL A 180 -29.22 17.15 30.95
CA VAL A 180 -27.93 17.58 30.41
C VAL A 180 -26.79 16.75 31.00
N LYS A 181 -26.07 16.08 30.14
CA LYS A 181 -24.81 15.39 30.44
C LYS A 181 -23.69 15.94 29.57
N LEU A 182 -22.57 16.32 30.18
CA LEU A 182 -21.37 16.81 29.50
C LEU A 182 -20.35 15.67 29.43
N ARG A 183 -19.59 15.65 28.32
CA ARG A 183 -18.46 14.73 28.16
C ARG A 183 -17.29 15.44 27.52
N ALA A 184 -16.09 15.14 28.01
CA ALA A 184 -14.82 15.59 27.44
C ALA A 184 -13.86 14.41 27.40
N SER A 185 -13.03 14.34 26.36
CA SER A 185 -11.98 13.32 26.27
C SER A 185 -10.74 13.84 25.59
N PHE A 186 -9.60 13.32 26.00
CA PHE A 186 -8.32 13.48 25.36
C PHE A 186 -7.72 12.10 25.12
N SER A 187 -7.14 11.86 23.95
CA SER A 187 -6.47 10.60 23.62
C SER A 187 -5.32 10.81 22.67
N THR A 188 -4.28 10.02 22.86
CA THR A 188 -3.23 9.84 21.86
C THR A 188 -3.59 8.64 20.98
N ALA A 189 -3.18 8.67 19.73
CA ALA A 189 -3.35 7.55 18.80
C ALA A 189 -2.09 7.38 17.95
N PHE A 190 -1.89 6.19 17.40
CA PHE A 190 -0.81 5.93 16.47
C PHE A 190 -1.28 5.01 15.33
N ARG A 191 -0.52 5.03 14.26
CA ARG A 191 -0.67 4.12 13.14
C ARG A 191 0.68 3.53 12.77
N SER A 192 0.85 2.24 12.98
CA SER A 192 2.04 1.53 12.54
C SER A 192 2.05 1.35 11.01
N PRO A 193 3.21 1.44 10.35
CA PRO A 193 3.35 1.13 8.93
C PRO A 193 2.81 -0.26 8.60
N ASN A 194 2.22 -0.42 7.43
CA ASN A 194 1.74 -1.72 7.00
C ASN A 194 2.88 -2.57 6.37
N ILE A 195 2.64 -3.87 6.20
CA ILE A 195 3.63 -4.82 5.69
C ILE A 195 4.19 -4.38 4.33
N LEU A 196 3.35 -3.84 3.44
CA LEU A 196 3.79 -3.38 2.12
C LEU A 196 4.67 -2.14 2.18
N GLN A 197 4.36 -1.19 3.09
CA GLN A 197 5.17 0.02 3.25
C GLN A 197 6.61 -0.31 3.67
N ILE A 198 6.80 -1.41 4.39
CA ILE A 198 8.10 -1.86 4.89
C ILE A 198 8.78 -2.81 3.89
N ASN A 199 8.05 -3.80 3.38
CA ASN A 199 8.63 -4.94 2.67
C ASN A 199 8.49 -4.86 1.15
N GLN A 200 7.90 -3.80 0.57
CA GLN A 200 7.72 -3.72 -0.87
C GLN A 200 9.08 -3.74 -1.57
N PRO A 201 9.36 -4.72 -2.45
CA PRO A 201 10.58 -4.74 -3.22
C PRO A 201 10.61 -3.59 -4.22
N PHE A 202 11.79 -3.36 -4.78
CA PHE A 202 12.00 -2.33 -5.77
C PHE A 202 11.08 -2.51 -6.99
N VAL A 203 10.22 -1.52 -7.22
CA VAL A 203 9.31 -1.47 -8.37
C VAL A 203 9.58 -0.24 -9.19
N THR A 204 9.77 -0.43 -10.50
CA THR A 204 9.94 0.65 -11.44
C THR A 204 8.64 0.89 -12.21
N ARG A 205 8.30 2.15 -12.38
CA ARG A 205 7.18 2.61 -13.20
C ARG A 205 7.65 3.69 -14.16
N THR A 206 7.08 3.74 -15.34
CA THR A 206 7.23 4.86 -16.26
C THR A 206 6.02 5.76 -16.17
N GLY A 207 6.23 7.04 -16.35
CA GLY A 207 5.15 8.02 -16.35
C GLY A 207 5.61 9.36 -16.90
N THR A 208 4.69 10.28 -16.99
CA THR A 208 4.96 11.66 -17.37
C THR A 208 5.06 12.52 -16.12
N ARG A 209 6.07 13.38 -16.05
CA ARG A 209 6.29 14.32 -14.93
C ARG A 209 6.56 15.71 -15.45
N ASN A 210 6.18 16.68 -14.65
CA ASN A 210 6.58 18.07 -14.89
C ASN A 210 7.88 18.37 -14.16
N ASP A 211 8.79 19.02 -14.87
CA ASP A 211 9.98 19.64 -14.26
C ASP A 211 9.56 20.93 -13.57
N ALA A 212 9.48 20.90 -12.25
CA ALA A 212 9.05 22.05 -11.44
C ALA A 212 9.99 23.27 -11.58
N VAL A 213 11.29 23.03 -11.83
CA VAL A 213 12.25 24.12 -12.02
C VAL A 213 12.03 24.79 -13.37
N GLN A 214 11.82 24.01 -14.42
CA GLN A 214 11.53 24.51 -15.75
C GLN A 214 10.16 25.19 -15.80
N GLU A 215 9.14 24.59 -15.17
CA GLU A 215 7.81 25.21 -15.02
C GLU A 215 7.91 26.58 -14.34
N TYR A 216 8.69 26.68 -13.25
CA TYR A 216 8.90 27.97 -12.56
C TYR A 216 9.63 29.00 -13.44
N ARG A 217 10.64 28.59 -14.22
CA ARG A 217 11.35 29.47 -15.14
C ARG A 217 10.41 30.01 -16.23
N ILE A 218 9.58 29.15 -16.81
CA ILE A 218 8.60 29.55 -17.82
C ILE A 218 7.57 30.49 -17.21
N TYR A 219 7.09 30.19 -16.01
CA TYR A 219 6.19 31.06 -15.26
C TYR A 219 6.78 32.47 -15.06
N LYS A 220 8.03 32.56 -14.58
CA LYS A 220 8.72 33.82 -14.38
C LYS A 220 8.96 34.59 -15.69
N ASN A 221 9.34 33.92 -16.75
CA ASN A 221 9.53 34.51 -18.06
C ASN A 221 8.22 35.01 -18.69
N ASN A 222 7.09 34.47 -18.26
CA ASN A 222 5.75 34.83 -18.75
C ASN A 222 5.02 35.79 -17.77
N ASN A 223 5.76 36.70 -17.12
CA ASN A 223 5.24 37.71 -16.21
C ASN A 223 4.35 37.15 -15.07
N ASP A 224 4.76 36.05 -14.47
CA ASP A 224 4.05 35.37 -13.39
C ASP A 224 2.64 34.83 -13.80
N VAL A 225 2.42 34.62 -15.11
CA VAL A 225 1.20 33.99 -15.63
C VAL A 225 1.47 32.51 -15.93
N ARG A 226 0.71 31.63 -15.29
CA ARG A 226 0.79 30.19 -15.58
C ARG A 226 0.20 29.91 -16.96
N PRO A 227 0.95 29.27 -17.87
CA PRO A 227 0.41 28.89 -19.18
C PRO A 227 -0.80 27.97 -19.03
N PRO A 228 -1.84 28.13 -19.88
CA PRO A 228 -3.00 27.24 -19.85
C PRO A 228 -2.58 25.78 -20.07
N SER A 229 -3.24 24.86 -19.38
CA SER A 229 -3.07 23.43 -19.59
C SER A 229 -3.38 23.10 -21.06
N GLY A 230 -2.48 22.39 -21.74
CA GLY A 230 -2.59 22.05 -23.16
C GLY A 230 -2.05 23.12 -24.11
N SER A 231 -1.50 24.25 -23.63
CA SER A 231 -0.75 25.18 -24.49
C SER A 231 0.61 24.55 -24.85
N GLY A 232 1.22 25.01 -25.97
CA GLY A 232 2.55 24.55 -26.37
C GLY A 232 3.62 24.65 -25.28
N PHE A 233 3.50 25.65 -24.42
CA PHE A 233 4.39 25.81 -23.25
C PHE A 233 4.31 24.69 -22.22
N ALA A 234 3.18 23.99 -22.11
CA ALA A 234 3.05 22.86 -21.19
C ALA A 234 3.99 21.69 -21.57
N ASN A 235 4.31 21.56 -22.85
CA ASN A 235 5.22 20.52 -23.34
C ASN A 235 6.68 20.83 -23.02
N ASP A 236 7.04 22.09 -22.79
CA ASP A 236 8.43 22.52 -22.55
C ASP A 236 8.96 22.12 -21.18
N TYR A 237 8.07 21.79 -20.22
CA TYR A 237 8.44 21.31 -18.90
C TYR A 237 7.91 19.91 -18.57
N THR A 238 7.26 19.27 -19.55
CA THR A 238 6.72 17.93 -19.39
C THR A 238 7.71 16.90 -19.92
N ILE A 239 8.17 16.01 -19.03
CA ILE A 239 9.11 14.95 -19.37
C ILE A 239 8.34 13.64 -19.44
N SER A 240 8.24 13.06 -20.64
CA SER A 240 7.65 11.75 -20.88
C SER A 240 8.64 10.64 -20.52
N ASN A 241 8.12 9.45 -20.21
CA ASN A 241 8.90 8.27 -19.87
C ASN A 241 9.84 8.45 -18.68
N THR A 242 9.49 9.33 -17.74
CA THR A 242 10.22 9.49 -16.49
C THR A 242 10.09 8.22 -15.66
N LEU A 243 11.21 7.76 -15.10
CA LEU A 243 11.23 6.60 -14.23
C LEU A 243 10.86 6.98 -12.81
N HIS A 244 9.98 6.18 -12.26
CA HIS A 244 9.56 6.28 -10.86
C HIS A 244 9.99 5.01 -10.15
N PHE A 245 10.71 5.20 -9.07
CA PHE A 245 11.12 4.11 -8.21
C PHE A 245 10.22 4.06 -6.98
N ARG A 246 9.76 2.87 -6.64
CA ARG A 246 9.03 2.60 -5.44
C ARG A 246 9.71 1.47 -4.69
N LEU A 247 9.96 1.69 -3.41
CA LEU A 247 10.64 0.75 -2.53
C LEU A 247 9.97 0.84 -1.16
N GLY A 248 9.86 -0.25 -0.45
CA GLY A 248 9.51 -0.25 0.96
C GLY A 248 10.62 0.43 1.77
N ASN A 249 10.25 1.02 2.89
CA ASN A 249 11.20 1.62 3.81
C ASN A 249 11.11 0.91 5.18
N PRO A 250 12.11 0.09 5.56
CA PRO A 250 12.11 -0.60 6.84
C PRO A 250 12.29 0.32 8.05
N ASP A 251 12.75 1.56 7.82
CA ASP A 251 13.01 2.55 8.88
C ASP A 251 11.81 3.48 9.12
N LEU A 252 10.61 3.12 8.61
CA LEU A 252 9.41 3.91 8.86
C LEU A 252 9.01 3.84 10.33
N LEU A 253 8.81 5.01 10.91
CA LEU A 253 8.27 5.16 12.25
C LEU A 253 6.73 5.14 12.23
N PRO A 254 6.09 4.81 13.36
CA PRO A 254 4.65 4.99 13.50
C PRO A 254 4.24 6.46 13.33
N GLU A 255 3.08 6.69 12.71
CA GLU A 255 2.44 7.99 12.69
C GLU A 255 1.73 8.20 14.03
N GLU A 256 1.86 9.37 14.63
CA GLU A 256 1.25 9.70 15.92
C GLU A 256 0.27 10.86 15.79
N SER A 257 -0.76 10.87 16.62
CA SER A 257 -1.74 11.97 16.69
C SER A 257 -2.31 12.15 18.09
N ASP A 258 -2.65 13.38 18.40
CA ASP A 258 -3.38 13.81 19.61
C ASP A 258 -4.80 14.23 19.22
N ASN A 259 -5.81 13.79 19.99
CA ASN A 259 -7.24 14.01 19.74
C ASN A 259 -7.98 14.54 20.97
#